data_328eb1a3f9a9734cd5ef258092b6df24
#
_entry.id   328eb1a3f9a9734cd5ef258092b6df24
#
_cell.length_a   1.000
_cell.length_b   1.000
_cell.length_c   1.000
_cell.angle_alpha   90.00
_cell.angle_beta   90.00
_cell.angle_gamma   90.00
#
_symmetry.space_group_name_H-M   'P 1'
#
loop_
_entity.id
_entity.type
_entity.pdbx_description
1 polymer ?
#
loop_
_entity_poly.entity_id
_entity_poly.type
_entity_poly.pdbx_seq_one_letter_code
_entity_poly.pdbx_strand_id
1 'polypeptide(L)'
;MVEVVWTNRSLDRIESSASFISARSIQNARQFVKAVFARVEKVKSHPRTGRIVPEFQIEWLREVFTHNHRIVYSLKEEGKLTVLTVFSSRMQFPTEDVKGS
;
A
#
# COMPACT_ATOMS: atom_id res chain seq x y z
N MET A 1 4.64 15.71 11.16
CA MET A 1 4.22 14.31 11.07
C MET A 1 2.93 14.22 10.28
N VAL A 2 2.82 13.26 9.40
CA VAL A 2 1.64 13.13 8.55
C VAL A 2 0.59 12.24 9.21
N GLU A 3 -0.65 12.44 8.80
CA GLU A 3 -1.76 11.58 9.15
C GLU A 3 -1.88 10.48 8.09
N VAL A 4 -2.00 9.22 8.52
CA VAL A 4 -2.19 8.11 7.59
C VAL A 4 -3.68 7.89 7.36
N VAL A 5 -4.07 7.86 6.09
CA VAL A 5 -5.45 7.61 5.68
C VAL A 5 -5.47 6.35 4.82
N TRP A 6 -6.33 5.40 5.16
CA TRP A 6 -6.50 4.17 4.39
C TRP A 6 -7.80 4.27 3.58
N THR A 7 -7.68 4.20 2.27
CA THR A 7 -8.90 4.20 1.44
C THR A 7 -9.63 2.88 1.60
N ASN A 8 -10.94 2.89 1.36
CA ASN A 8 -11.70 1.64 1.37
C ASN A 8 -11.14 0.64 0.37
N ARG A 9 -10.69 1.13 -0.79
CA ARG A 9 -10.09 0.26 -1.80
C ARG A 9 -8.83 -0.42 -1.28
N SER A 10 -7.97 0.32 -0.58
CA SER A 10 -6.74 -0.26 -0.05
C SER A 10 -7.05 -1.34 0.99
N LEU A 11 -8.06 -1.11 1.84
CA LEU A 11 -8.45 -2.10 2.84
C LEU A 11 -9.06 -3.34 2.18
N ASP A 12 -9.87 -3.15 1.15
CA ASP A 12 -10.42 -4.27 0.39
C ASP A 12 -9.33 -5.11 -0.26
N ARG A 13 -8.30 -4.45 -0.80
CA ARG A 13 -7.16 -5.16 -1.40
C ARG A 13 -6.41 -5.99 -0.37
N ILE A 14 -6.19 -5.41 0.82
CA ILE A 14 -5.51 -6.13 1.90
C ILE A 14 -6.34 -7.37 2.28
N GLU A 15 -7.64 -7.21 2.42
CA GLU A 15 -8.53 -8.32 2.77
C GLU A 15 -8.49 -9.41 1.71
N SER A 16 -8.54 -9.04 0.43
CA SER A 16 -8.47 -10.01 -0.66
C SER A 16 -7.17 -10.79 -0.65
N SER A 17 -6.04 -10.11 -0.46
CA SER A 17 -4.75 -10.78 -0.38
C SER A 17 -4.67 -11.69 0.83
N ALA A 18 -5.14 -11.21 1.99
CA ALA A 18 -5.11 -12.01 3.22
C ALA A 18 -5.98 -13.26 3.07
N SER A 19 -7.14 -13.12 2.44
CA SER A 19 -8.04 -14.26 2.20
C SER A 19 -7.36 -15.31 1.32
N PHE A 20 -6.70 -14.86 0.25
CA PHE A 20 -5.97 -15.74 -0.65
C PHE A 20 -4.84 -16.48 0.09
N ILE A 21 -4.07 -15.75 0.90
CA ILE A 21 -2.96 -16.33 1.65
C ILE A 21 -3.49 -17.32 2.70
N SER A 22 -4.61 -16.99 3.36
CA SER A 22 -5.16 -17.81 4.44
C SER A 22 -5.62 -19.17 3.95
N ALA A 23 -5.92 -19.30 2.66
CA ALA A 23 -6.29 -20.60 2.09
C ALA A 23 -5.17 -21.62 2.26
N ARG A 24 -3.91 -21.14 2.36
CA ARG A 24 -2.76 -22.01 2.60
C ARG A 24 -2.27 -21.95 4.04
N SER A 25 -2.34 -20.76 4.66
CA SER A 25 -1.81 -20.57 6.00
C SER A 25 -2.44 -19.35 6.65
N ILE A 26 -3.24 -19.58 7.68
CA ILE A 26 -3.84 -18.51 8.46
C ILE A 26 -2.75 -17.66 9.11
N GLN A 27 -1.69 -18.31 9.60
CA GLN A 27 -0.59 -17.60 10.25
C GLN A 27 0.12 -16.67 9.28
N ASN A 28 0.37 -17.13 8.05
CA ASN A 28 1.00 -16.27 7.05
C ASN A 28 0.11 -15.09 6.69
N ALA A 29 -1.20 -15.30 6.63
CA ALA A 29 -2.14 -14.19 6.37
C ALA A 29 -2.07 -13.14 7.46
N ARG A 30 -2.02 -13.57 8.72
CA ARG A 30 -1.90 -12.66 9.85
C ARG A 30 -0.59 -11.87 9.80
N GLN A 31 0.50 -12.56 9.48
CA GLN A 31 1.79 -11.89 9.37
C GLN A 31 1.82 -10.88 8.24
N PHE A 32 1.16 -11.20 7.11
CA PHE A 32 1.05 -10.29 5.99
C PHE A 32 0.34 -9.00 6.39
N VAL A 33 -0.83 -9.12 7.03
CA VAL A 33 -1.62 -7.96 7.44
C VAL A 33 -0.81 -7.09 8.41
N LYS A 34 -0.19 -7.72 9.40
CA LYS A 34 0.64 -6.99 10.38
C LYS A 34 1.79 -6.27 9.70
N ALA A 35 2.42 -6.93 8.73
CA ALA A 35 3.57 -6.35 8.03
C ALA A 35 3.17 -5.14 7.19
N VAL A 36 1.99 -5.17 6.56
CA VAL A 36 1.51 -4.05 5.76
C VAL A 36 1.32 -2.81 6.65
N PHE A 37 0.62 -2.98 7.76
CA PHE A 37 0.37 -1.85 8.66
C PHE A 37 1.66 -1.35 9.30
N ALA A 38 2.55 -2.26 9.70
CA ALA A 38 3.83 -1.87 10.28
C ALA A 38 4.70 -1.11 9.27
N ARG A 39 4.67 -1.53 8.01
CA ARG A 39 5.47 -0.88 6.96
C ARG A 39 5.03 0.56 6.74
N VAL A 40 3.72 0.80 6.71
CA VAL A 40 3.18 2.15 6.53
C VAL A 40 3.47 2.99 7.77
N GLU A 41 3.32 2.41 8.94
CA GLU A 41 3.62 3.11 10.19
C GLU A 41 5.07 3.59 10.22
N LYS A 42 5.98 2.76 9.71
CA LYS A 42 7.39 3.12 9.65
C LYS A 42 7.66 4.23 8.65
N VAL A 43 6.97 4.19 7.50
CA VAL A 43 7.21 5.15 6.42
C VAL A 43 6.60 6.52 6.71
N LYS A 44 5.61 6.58 7.58
CA LYS A 44 4.94 7.87 7.86
C LYS A 44 5.88 8.89 8.49
N SER A 45 6.96 8.44 9.13
CA SER A 45 7.95 9.34 9.71
C SER A 45 8.79 10.03 8.64
N HIS A 46 8.97 9.36 7.48
CA HIS A 46 9.75 9.88 6.37
C HIS A 46 9.03 9.49 5.07
N PRO A 47 7.92 10.17 4.76
CA PRO A 47 7.04 9.71 3.67
C PRO A 47 7.69 9.65 2.29
N ARG A 48 8.75 10.42 2.07
CA ARG A 48 9.43 10.44 0.77
C ARG A 48 10.46 9.34 0.59
N THR A 49 10.61 8.45 1.59
CA THR A 49 11.53 7.31 1.45
C THR A 49 11.01 6.25 0.50
N GLY A 50 9.70 6.21 0.27
CA GLY A 50 9.15 5.34 -0.76
C GLY A 50 9.59 5.82 -2.15
N ARG A 51 9.75 4.87 -3.09
CA ARG A 51 10.16 5.26 -4.43
C ARG A 51 8.97 5.81 -5.21
N ILE A 52 9.26 6.64 -6.19
CA ILE A 52 8.23 7.11 -7.12
C ILE A 52 7.73 5.90 -7.91
N VAL A 53 6.41 5.78 -8.02
CA VAL A 53 5.81 4.65 -8.75
C VAL A 53 6.21 4.74 -10.22
N PRO A 54 6.97 3.75 -10.74
CA PRO A 54 7.53 3.88 -12.09
C PRO A 54 6.47 3.93 -13.19
N GLU A 55 5.33 3.30 -12.99
CA GLU A 55 4.25 3.29 -13.98
C GLU A 55 3.65 4.67 -14.21
N PHE A 56 3.75 5.57 -13.23
CA PHE A 56 3.15 6.90 -13.30
C PHE A 56 4.17 8.03 -13.35
N GLN A 57 5.32 7.85 -12.68
CA GLN A 57 6.40 8.86 -12.60
C GLN A 57 5.88 10.21 -12.08
N ILE A 58 5.01 10.16 -11.08
CA ILE A 58 4.45 11.33 -10.42
C ILE A 58 5.11 11.47 -9.06
N GLU A 59 5.67 12.64 -8.76
CA GLU A 59 6.50 12.87 -7.58
C GLU A 59 5.78 12.55 -6.27
N TRP A 60 4.51 12.86 -6.17
CA TRP A 60 3.75 12.64 -4.93
C TRP A 60 3.14 11.24 -4.84
N LEU A 61 3.33 10.38 -5.85
CA LEU A 61 2.80 9.02 -5.85
C LEU A 61 3.94 8.06 -5.60
N ARG A 62 3.94 7.46 -4.41
CA ARG A 62 5.06 6.66 -3.93
C ARG A 62 4.63 5.26 -3.57
N GLU A 63 5.62 4.38 -3.40
CA GLU A 63 5.34 3.01 -2.99
C GLU A 63 6.46 2.45 -2.12
N VAL A 64 6.07 1.51 -1.26
CA VAL A 64 6.99 0.70 -0.49
C VAL A 64 6.55 -0.75 -0.62
N PHE A 65 7.40 -1.66 -0.18
CA PHE A 65 7.19 -3.09 -0.40
C PHE A 65 7.19 -3.86 0.90
N THR A 66 6.39 -4.91 0.97
CA THR A 66 6.48 -5.91 2.02
C THR A 66 5.81 -7.19 1.52
N HIS A 67 6.38 -8.37 1.87
CA HIS A 67 5.79 -9.68 1.56
C HIS A 67 5.34 -9.82 0.09
N ASN A 68 6.21 -9.39 -0.83
CA ASN A 68 5.93 -9.47 -2.29
C ASN A 68 4.70 -8.66 -2.70
N HIS A 69 4.36 -7.64 -1.92
CA HIS A 69 3.27 -6.72 -2.22
C HIS A 69 3.81 -5.31 -2.35
N ARG A 70 3.15 -4.54 -3.20
CA ARG A 70 3.43 -3.13 -3.37
C ARG A 70 2.36 -2.35 -2.60
N ILE A 71 2.80 -1.41 -1.79
CA ILE A 71 1.92 -0.52 -1.05
C ILE A 71 2.06 0.86 -1.68
N VAL A 72 1.02 1.29 -2.40
CA VAL A 72 1.05 2.56 -3.14
C VAL A 72 0.31 3.62 -2.33
N TYR A 73 0.96 4.76 -2.16
CA TYR A 73 0.37 5.84 -1.37
C TYR A 73 0.60 7.19 -2.04
N SER A 74 -0.25 8.13 -1.70
CA SER A 74 -0.24 9.49 -2.25
C SER A 74 0.17 10.48 -1.17
N LEU A 75 1.05 11.40 -1.55
CA LEU A 75 1.43 12.54 -0.72
C LEU A 75 0.89 13.83 -1.33
N LYS A 76 -0.12 13.71 -2.21
CA LYS A 76 -0.68 14.86 -2.92
C LYS A 76 -1.27 15.88 -1.98
N GLU A 77 -1.94 15.42 -0.93
CA GLU A 77 -2.56 16.30 0.06
C GLU A 77 -1.57 16.53 1.19
N GLU A 78 -1.26 17.79 1.45
CA GLU A 78 -0.28 18.16 2.47
C GLU A 78 -0.70 17.64 3.84
N GLY A 79 0.26 17.07 4.58
CA GLY A 79 0.00 16.55 5.90
C GLY A 79 -0.64 15.18 5.93
N LYS A 80 -0.89 14.56 4.78
CA LYS A 80 -1.51 13.25 4.71
C LYS A 80 -0.70 12.26 3.88
N LEU A 81 -0.71 11.02 4.33
CA LEU A 81 -0.21 9.89 3.58
C LEU A 81 -1.41 8.99 3.33
N THR A 82 -1.92 8.99 2.11
CA THR A 82 -3.13 8.25 1.76
C THR A 82 -2.76 6.97 1.05
N VAL A 83 -3.04 5.82 1.67
CA VAL A 83 -2.77 4.53 1.05
C VAL A 83 -3.88 4.25 0.04
N LEU A 84 -3.51 4.12 -1.23
CA LEU A 84 -4.46 3.98 -2.32
C LEU A 84 -4.74 2.52 -2.67
N THR A 85 -3.72 1.68 -2.61
CA THR A 85 -3.87 0.26 -2.94
C THR A 85 -2.70 -0.54 -2.39
N VAL A 86 -2.95 -1.83 -2.20
CA VAL A 86 -1.94 -2.81 -1.80
C VAL A 86 -2.19 -4.04 -2.68
N PHE A 87 -1.18 -4.46 -3.43
CA PHE A 87 -1.37 -5.58 -4.35
C PHE A 87 -0.09 -6.37 -4.54
N SER A 88 -0.23 -7.63 -4.96
CA SER A 88 0.92 -8.49 -5.20
C SER A 88 1.76 -7.91 -6.33
N SER A 89 3.09 -7.91 -6.15
CA SER A 89 4.00 -7.40 -7.17
C SER A 89 3.98 -8.23 -8.46
N ARG A 90 3.38 -9.41 -8.44
CA ARG A 90 3.20 -10.25 -9.63
C ARG A 90 1.95 -9.86 -10.41
N MET A 91 1.06 -9.13 -9.79
CA MET A 91 -0.19 -8.70 -10.39
C MET A 91 0.06 -7.49 -11.27
N GLN A 92 -0.73 -7.35 -12.33
CA GLN A 92 -0.71 -6.14 -13.13
C GLN A 92 -1.14 -4.95 -12.28
N PHE A 93 -0.50 -3.80 -12.45
CA PHE A 93 -0.81 -2.61 -11.64
C PHE A 93 -2.30 -2.25 -11.79
N PRO A 94 -3.05 -2.20 -10.68
CA PRO A 94 -4.47 -1.84 -10.74
C PRO A 94 -4.62 -0.32 -10.86
N THR A 95 -4.47 0.20 -12.09
CA THR A 95 -4.44 1.65 -12.32
C THR A 95 -5.71 2.35 -11.87
N GLU A 96 -6.84 1.64 -11.87
CA GLU A 96 -8.12 2.20 -11.43
C GLU A 96 -8.10 2.57 -9.94
N ASP A 97 -7.23 1.95 -9.15
CA ASP A 97 -7.13 2.24 -7.72
C ASP A 97 -6.42 3.58 -7.47
N VAL A 98 -5.73 4.10 -8.46
CA VAL A 98 -4.96 5.33 -8.35
C VAL A 98 -5.64 6.49 -9.07
N LYS A 99 -6.36 6.19 -10.17
CA LYS A 99 -7.04 7.21 -10.96
C LYS A 99 -8.09 7.93 -10.11
N GLY A 100 -8.15 9.25 -10.24
CA GLY A 100 -9.09 10.06 -9.49
C GLY A 100 -8.62 10.42 -8.09
N SER A 101 -7.40 10.03 -7.73
CA SER A 101 -6.86 10.32 -6.40
C SER A 101 -6.18 11.68 -6.32
#